data_6fb5b015d66e9ed40640e941d1f01ef3
#
_entry.id   6fb5b015d66e9ed40640e941d1f01ef3
#
_cell.length_a   1.000
_cell.length_b   1.000
_cell.length_c   1.000
_cell.angle_alpha   90.00
_cell.angle_beta   90.00
_cell.angle_gamma   90.00
#
_symmetry.space_group_name_H-M   'P 1'
#
loop_
_entity.id
_entity.type
_entity.pdbx_description
1 polymer ?
#
loop_
_entity_poly.entity_id
_entity_poly.type
_entity_poly.pdbx_seq_one_letter_code
_entity_poly.pdbx_strand_id
1 'polypeptide(L)'
;MKSTRYFDEFASQKHPEVQREWIERVLANSIKQEVQSNNRISYWGNIEEAEGRVLRVITLEDGETVHNAFFDRNFYKRQQRREEPQ
;
A
#
# COMPACT_ATOMS: atom_id res chain seq x y z
N MET A 1 6.33 13.80 -3.08
CA MET A 1 6.32 12.34 -3.12
C MET A 1 7.16 11.86 -4.31
N LYS A 2 8.13 11.00 -4.06
CA LYS A 2 8.91 10.37 -5.12
C LYS A 2 8.13 9.18 -5.68
N SER A 3 8.15 9.01 -6.99
CA SER A 3 7.47 7.89 -7.64
C SER A 3 8.27 7.39 -8.84
N THR A 4 8.06 6.12 -9.19
CA THR A 4 8.69 5.55 -10.37
C THR A 4 7.93 5.96 -11.63
N ARG A 5 8.59 5.84 -12.76
CA ARG A 5 7.94 6.05 -14.06
C ARG A 5 6.79 5.06 -14.26
N TYR A 6 6.96 3.82 -13.80
CA TYR A 6 5.89 2.82 -13.84
C TYR A 6 4.65 3.29 -13.08
N PHE A 7 4.83 3.85 -11.87
CA PHE A 7 3.71 4.37 -11.10
C PHE A 7 3.03 5.51 -11.85
N ASP A 8 3.81 6.45 -12.35
CA ASP A 8 3.27 7.64 -13.01
C ASP A 8 2.52 7.32 -14.30
N GLU A 9 3.05 6.40 -15.11
CA GLU A 9 2.49 6.10 -16.42
C GLU A 9 1.44 4.99 -16.42
N PHE A 10 1.51 4.05 -15.49
CA PHE A 10 0.64 2.87 -15.49
C PHE A 10 -0.16 2.69 -14.21
N ALA A 11 0.50 2.56 -13.07
CA ALA A 11 -0.18 2.21 -11.83
C ALA A 11 -1.20 3.27 -11.41
N SER A 12 -0.86 4.55 -11.52
CA SER A 12 -1.76 5.64 -11.17
C SER A 12 -3.01 5.68 -12.05
N GLN A 13 -2.89 5.24 -13.29
CA GLN A 13 -4.01 5.19 -14.22
C GLN A 13 -4.90 3.97 -14.00
N LYS A 14 -4.33 2.85 -13.55
CA LYS A 14 -5.11 1.66 -13.20
C LYS A 14 -5.96 1.86 -11.95
N HIS A 15 -5.49 2.71 -11.04
CA HIS A 15 -6.14 2.95 -9.76
C HIS A 15 -6.37 4.45 -9.55
N PRO A 16 -7.19 5.09 -10.42
CA PRO A 16 -7.41 6.54 -10.34
C PRO A 16 -8.13 6.97 -9.07
N GLU A 17 -8.81 6.03 -8.38
CA GLU A 17 -9.49 6.28 -7.12
C GLU A 17 -8.54 6.51 -5.96
N VAL A 18 -7.27 6.13 -6.10
CA VAL A 18 -6.26 6.29 -5.03
C VAL A 18 -5.67 7.69 -5.10
N GLN A 19 -5.89 8.48 -4.06
CA GLN A 19 -5.37 9.85 -3.99
C GLN A 19 -3.95 9.88 -3.44
N ARG A 20 -3.14 10.82 -3.93
CA ARG A 20 -1.74 10.97 -3.49
C ARG A 20 -1.62 11.20 -1.99
N GLU A 21 -2.50 12.02 -1.42
CA GLU A 21 -2.45 12.30 0.01
C GLU A 21 -2.67 11.05 0.85
N TRP A 22 -3.46 10.09 0.35
CA TRP A 22 -3.67 8.82 1.03
C TRP A 22 -2.39 7.97 1.04
N ILE A 23 -1.68 7.98 -0.09
CA ILE A 23 -0.40 7.27 -0.21
C ILE A 23 0.61 7.85 0.79
N GLU A 24 0.72 9.16 0.84
CA GLU A 24 1.63 9.83 1.78
C GLU A 24 1.26 9.54 3.23
N ARG A 25 -0.05 9.50 3.53
CA ARG A 25 -0.55 9.18 4.86
C ARG A 25 -0.17 7.77 5.27
N VAL A 26 -0.32 6.79 4.38
CA VAL A 26 0.05 5.40 4.65
C VAL A 26 1.55 5.27 4.88
N LEU A 27 2.37 5.94 4.08
CA LEU A 27 3.82 5.92 4.28
C LEU A 27 4.23 6.53 5.62
N ALA A 28 3.51 7.55 6.07
CA ALA A 28 3.82 8.21 7.34
C ALA A 28 3.31 7.43 8.55
N ASN A 29 2.23 6.68 8.41
CA ASN A 29 1.55 6.05 9.55
C ASN A 29 0.88 4.74 9.14
N SER A 30 1.68 3.75 8.80
CA SER A 30 1.18 2.44 8.39
C SER A 30 0.83 1.57 9.59
N ILE A 31 -0.16 0.69 9.41
CA ILE A 31 -0.53 -0.33 10.41
C ILE A 31 0.31 -1.59 10.26
N LYS A 32 0.96 -1.76 9.12
CA LYS A 32 1.85 -2.90 8.86
C LYS A 32 2.85 -2.53 7.79
N GLN A 33 4.06 -3.07 7.90
CA GLN A 33 5.10 -2.97 6.88
C GLN A 33 5.71 -4.35 6.67
N GLU A 34 6.11 -4.63 5.44
CA GLU A 34 6.75 -5.91 5.10
C GLU A 34 7.72 -5.73 3.95
N VAL A 35 8.94 -6.22 4.11
CA VAL A 35 9.93 -6.25 3.03
C VAL A 35 9.67 -7.49 2.19
N GLN A 36 9.47 -7.29 0.88
CA GLN A 36 9.19 -8.36 -0.05
C GLN A 36 10.49 -9.01 -0.53
N SER A 37 10.36 -10.20 -1.14
CA SER A 37 11.52 -10.96 -1.64
C SER A 37 12.33 -10.20 -2.69
N ASN A 38 11.74 -9.23 -3.38
CA ASN A 38 12.42 -8.38 -4.37
C ASN A 38 12.97 -7.08 -3.76
N ASN A 39 13.04 -7.01 -2.43
CA ASN A 39 13.50 -5.87 -1.64
C ASN A 39 12.59 -4.64 -1.70
N ARG A 40 11.44 -4.74 -2.35
CA ARG A 40 10.43 -3.70 -2.28
C ARG A 40 9.72 -3.79 -0.93
N ILE A 41 9.19 -2.66 -0.48
CA ILE A 41 8.54 -2.58 0.83
C ILE A 41 7.06 -2.30 0.64
N SER A 42 6.22 -3.10 1.29
CA SER A 42 4.78 -2.89 1.34
C SER A 42 4.40 -2.21 2.64
N TYR A 43 3.51 -1.22 2.53
CA TYR A 43 2.94 -0.50 3.66
C TYR A 43 1.42 -0.60 3.55
N TRP A 44 0.73 -0.85 4.66
CA TRP A 44 -0.73 -0.91 4.68
C TRP A 44 -1.26 0.11 5.66
N GLY A 45 -2.36 0.76 5.30
CA GLY A 45 -3.04 1.69 6.18
C GLY A 45 -4.51 1.82 5.82
N ASN A 46 -5.34 2.11 6.81
CA ASN A 46 -6.78 2.33 6.61
C ASN A 46 -7.02 3.73 6.08
N ILE A 47 -7.93 3.84 5.12
CA ILE A 47 -8.35 5.13 4.58
C ILE A 47 -9.83 5.31 4.93
N GLU A 48 -10.11 6.16 5.89
CA GLU A 48 -11.49 6.42 6.36
C GLU A 48 -12.36 6.99 5.25
N GLU A 49 -11.82 7.88 4.43
CA GLU A 49 -12.53 8.48 3.31
C GLU A 49 -12.96 7.43 2.26
N ALA A 50 -12.33 6.27 2.28
CA ALA A 50 -12.66 5.15 1.41
C ALA A 50 -13.32 4.02 2.21
N GLU A 51 -14.17 4.37 3.18
CA GLU A 51 -14.94 3.42 3.99
C GLU A 51 -14.06 2.50 4.84
N GLY A 52 -12.90 2.97 5.25
CA GLY A 52 -11.97 2.19 6.08
C GLY A 52 -11.23 1.09 5.33
N ARG A 53 -11.30 1.09 4.00
CA ARG A 53 -10.57 0.11 3.20
C ARG A 53 -9.06 0.26 3.40
N VAL A 54 -8.35 -0.84 3.28
CA VAL A 54 -6.91 -0.86 3.49
C VAL A 54 -6.20 -0.56 2.18
N LEU A 55 -5.41 0.51 2.18
CA LEU A 55 -4.56 0.88 1.06
C LEU A 55 -3.19 0.24 1.23
N ARG A 56 -2.73 -0.48 0.22
CA ARG A 56 -1.38 -1.02 0.17
C ARG A 56 -0.54 -0.15 -0.74
N VAL A 57 0.57 0.34 -0.21
CA VAL A 57 1.55 1.14 -0.96
C VAL A 57 2.84 0.36 -1.05
N ILE A 58 3.36 0.21 -2.26
CA ILE A 58 4.62 -0.50 -2.49
C ILE A 58 5.66 0.51 -2.93
N THR A 59 6.78 0.55 -2.20
CA THR A 59 7.92 1.39 -2.55
C THR A 59 9.09 0.55 -3.04
N LEU A 60 10.07 1.22 -3.62
CA LEU A 60 11.38 0.63 -3.85
C LEU A 60 12.06 0.41 -2.49
N GLU A 61 13.26 -0.17 -2.50
CA GLU A 61 13.97 -0.51 -1.26
C GLU A 61 14.36 0.71 -0.42
N ASP A 62 14.31 1.92 -0.99
CA ASP A 62 14.56 3.16 -0.25
C ASP A 62 13.43 3.52 0.73
N GLY A 63 12.29 2.84 0.65
CA GLY A 63 11.14 3.11 1.50
C GLY A 63 10.41 4.41 1.19
N GLU A 64 10.76 5.09 0.11
CA GLU A 64 10.23 6.40 -0.24
C GLU A 64 9.63 6.47 -1.64
N THR A 65 10.28 5.85 -2.62
CA THR A 65 9.87 5.94 -4.02
C THR A 65 8.70 5.01 -4.29
N VAL A 66 7.53 5.57 -4.51
CA VAL A 66 6.29 4.81 -4.71
C VAL A 66 6.32 4.13 -6.08
N HIS A 67 6.08 2.83 -6.08
CA HIS A 67 6.05 2.02 -7.29
C HIS A 67 4.65 1.54 -7.64
N ASN A 68 3.81 1.28 -6.63
CA ASN A 68 2.43 0.85 -6.83
C ASN A 68 1.58 1.22 -5.61
N ALA A 69 0.28 1.35 -5.81
CA ALA A 69 -0.66 1.62 -4.72
C ALA A 69 -2.05 1.15 -5.15
N PHE A 70 -2.69 0.37 -4.29
CA PHE A 70 -4.01 -0.18 -4.57
C PHE A 70 -4.69 -0.61 -3.27
N PHE A 71 -6.01 -0.71 -3.29
CA PHE A 71 -6.75 -1.22 -2.13
C PHE A 71 -6.61 -2.73 -2.04
N ASP A 72 -6.22 -3.21 -0.87
CA ASP A 72 -5.97 -4.64 -0.61
C ASP A 72 -7.21 -5.25 0.04
N ARG A 73 -8.07 -5.85 -0.76
CA ARG A 73 -9.35 -6.42 -0.32
C ARG A 73 -9.19 -7.60 0.64
N ASN A 74 -8.05 -8.24 0.61
CA ASN A 74 -7.84 -9.49 1.36
C ASN A 74 -6.98 -9.31 2.61
N PHE A 75 -6.64 -8.07 2.95
CA PHE A 75 -5.74 -7.79 4.08
C PHE A 75 -6.25 -8.42 5.38
N TYR A 76 -7.48 -8.13 5.76
CA TYR A 76 -8.05 -8.63 7.01
C TYR A 76 -8.22 -10.14 7.00
N LYS A 77 -8.56 -10.73 5.86
CA LYS A 77 -8.67 -12.19 5.74
C LYS A 77 -7.33 -12.86 6.00
N ARG A 78 -6.24 -12.32 5.46
CA ARG A 78 -4.90 -12.86 5.70
C ARG A 78 -4.50 -12.74 7.16
N GLN A 79 -4.81 -11.61 7.80
CA GLN A 79 -4.50 -11.41 9.21
C GLN A 79 -5.29 -12.38 10.10
N GLN A 80 -6.56 -12.57 9.83
CA GLN A 80 -7.39 -13.53 10.58
C GLN A 80 -6.85 -14.95 10.48
N ARG A 81 -6.44 -15.37 9.29
CA ARG A 81 -5.86 -16.71 9.09
C ARG A 81 -4.59 -16.93 9.89
N ARG A 82 -3.78 -15.88 10.08
CA ARG A 82 -2.55 -15.96 10.88
C ARG A 82 -2.82 -16.04 12.36
N GLU A 83 -3.91 -15.44 12.81
CA GLU A 83 -4.27 -15.36 14.23
C GLU A 83 -5.09 -16.53 14.71
N GLU A 84 -5.76 -17.25 13.81
CA GLU A 84 -6.58 -18.40 14.19
C GLU A 84 -5.68 -19.55 14.66
N PRO A 85 -5.93 -20.07 15.88
CA PRO A 85 -5.23 -21.27 16.34
C PRO A 85 -5.69 -22.46 15.50
N GLN A 86 -4.74 -23.24 15.09
CA GLN A 86 -5.02 -24.44 14.31
C GLN A 86 -5.24 -25.65 15.19
#